data_60ebe623780c38a3e515be6487394349
#
_entry.id   60ebe623780c38a3e515be6487394349
#
_cell.length_a   1.000
_cell.length_b   1.000
_cell.length_c   1.000
_cell.angle_alpha   90.00
_cell.angle_beta   90.00
_cell.angle_gamma   90.00
#
_symmetry.space_group_name_H-M   'P 1'
#
loop_
_entity.id
_entity.type
_entity.pdbx_description
1 polymer ?
#
loop_
_entity_poly.entity_id
_entity_poly.type
_entity_poly.pdbx_seq_one_letter_code
_entity_poly.pdbx_strand_id
1 'polypeptide(L)'
;MTGYGKAEASLTGGKLTVEIRTLNGKSADINIKTSLLPKDKELMVRQKLAERLHRGTIDFFLNFEANAAGSARRINADLAAEYFRQIAEIGEGLGVKTDSALYMNTILRFPDIMDTGRQDIITEDNWNDVESAIDEAIAKVNEYRAHEGIALYRDVTGRVQNILDLEDEVESFDPERIAAIRAKIGKAIEELSLKPDQSRFEEEMIYYLEKFDINEEKVRLRQHCKYFIDTIDNEEYPGKKLGFIIQEMGREINTTGSKANHSGIQKVVVRMKDELEKIRKQPMNIL
;
A
#
# COMPACT_ATOMS: atom_id res chain seq x y z
N MET A 1 0.96 1.54 0.55
CA MET A 1 -0.23 1.68 1.42
C MET A 1 -1.49 1.30 0.66
N THR A 2 -2.46 0.72 1.34
CA THR A 2 -3.82 0.60 0.86
C THR A 2 -4.50 1.97 0.91
N GLY A 3 -5.57 2.17 0.16
CA GLY A 3 -6.31 3.42 0.20
C GLY A 3 -7.65 3.29 -0.53
N TYR A 4 -8.63 4.04 -0.07
CA TYR A 4 -9.96 4.08 -0.63
C TYR A 4 -10.44 5.54 -0.72
N GLY A 5 -11.00 5.92 -1.85
CA GLY A 5 -11.61 7.22 -2.04
C GLY A 5 -12.87 7.10 -2.89
N LYS A 6 -13.91 7.78 -2.48
CA LYS A 6 -15.19 7.85 -3.21
C LYS A 6 -15.67 9.30 -3.26
N ALA A 7 -16.05 9.75 -4.45
CA ALA A 7 -16.68 11.05 -4.67
C ALA A 7 -17.86 10.92 -5.64
N GLU A 8 -18.70 11.92 -5.67
CA GLU A 8 -19.94 11.90 -6.42
C GLU A 8 -20.12 13.23 -7.16
N ALA A 9 -20.52 13.15 -8.41
CA ALA A 9 -20.90 14.30 -9.21
C ALA A 9 -22.36 14.18 -9.64
N SER A 10 -23.10 15.28 -9.54
CA SER A 10 -24.48 15.35 -10.07
C SER A 10 -24.41 15.79 -11.52
N LEU A 11 -24.76 14.87 -12.43
CA LEU A 11 -24.82 15.15 -13.88
C LEU A 11 -26.27 15.25 -14.35
N THR A 12 -26.46 15.82 -15.54
CA THR A 12 -27.75 15.83 -16.19
C THR A 12 -28.23 14.39 -16.39
N GLY A 13 -29.36 14.05 -15.78
CA GLY A 13 -29.96 12.71 -15.88
C GLY A 13 -29.58 11.72 -14.78
N GLY A 14 -28.63 12.03 -13.87
CA GLY A 14 -28.27 11.10 -12.80
C GLY A 14 -27.10 11.53 -11.96
N LYS A 15 -26.58 10.56 -11.22
CA LYS A 15 -25.45 10.71 -10.29
C LYS A 15 -24.28 9.85 -10.76
N LEU A 16 -23.13 10.48 -10.97
CA LEU A 16 -21.89 9.79 -11.26
C LEU A 16 -21.13 9.56 -9.95
N THR A 17 -20.71 8.33 -9.72
CA THR A 17 -19.84 7.95 -8.60
C THR A 17 -18.46 7.61 -9.13
N VAL A 18 -17.45 8.28 -8.62
CA VAL A 18 -16.03 7.97 -8.80
C VAL A 18 -15.54 7.17 -7.62
N GLU A 19 -14.94 6.02 -7.85
CA GLU A 19 -14.36 5.18 -6.79
C GLU A 19 -12.93 4.81 -7.16
N ILE A 20 -12.00 5.02 -6.24
CA ILE A 20 -10.59 4.70 -6.39
C ILE A 20 -10.19 3.77 -5.25
N ARG A 21 -9.64 2.61 -5.61
CA ARG A 21 -9.06 1.64 -4.66
C ARG A 21 -7.59 1.49 -4.96
N THR A 22 -6.79 1.52 -3.92
CA THR A 22 -5.34 1.31 -4.08
C THR A 22 -4.84 0.20 -3.19
N LEU A 23 -3.98 -0.66 -3.76
CA LEU A 23 -3.27 -1.70 -3.04
C LEU A 23 -1.77 -1.42 -3.07
N ASN A 24 -1.03 -2.01 -2.14
CA ASN A 24 0.40 -1.83 -2.08
C ASN A 24 1.09 -2.38 -3.33
N GLY A 25 2.01 -1.61 -3.91
CA GLY A 25 2.78 -1.95 -5.10
C GLY A 25 4.09 -1.17 -5.19
N LYS A 26 5.04 -1.67 -5.97
CA LYS A 26 6.37 -1.03 -6.16
C LYS A 26 6.33 0.15 -7.13
N SER A 27 5.43 0.11 -8.10
CA SER A 27 5.19 1.13 -9.12
C SER A 27 3.70 1.44 -9.20
N ALA A 28 3.33 2.54 -9.86
CA ALA A 28 1.94 2.83 -10.18
C ALA A 28 1.48 1.90 -11.30
N ASP A 29 0.53 1.01 -10.99
CA ASP A 29 -0.15 0.13 -11.94
C ASP A 29 -1.63 0.51 -11.95
N ILE A 30 -2.09 1.16 -13.04
CA ILE A 30 -3.39 1.80 -13.10
C ILE A 30 -4.33 0.99 -13.98
N ASN A 31 -5.41 0.51 -13.38
CA ASN A 31 -6.48 -0.23 -14.03
C ASN A 31 -7.74 0.64 -14.09
N ILE A 32 -8.11 1.09 -15.28
CA ILE A 32 -9.38 1.79 -15.49
C ILE A 32 -10.46 0.75 -15.79
N LYS A 33 -11.37 0.57 -14.83
CA LYS A 33 -12.44 -0.44 -14.89
C LYS A 33 -13.80 0.23 -15.12
N THR A 34 -13.91 0.91 -16.25
CA THR A 34 -15.15 1.56 -16.67
C THR A 34 -15.23 1.66 -18.19
N SER A 35 -16.44 1.65 -18.71
CA SER A 35 -16.73 1.96 -20.13
C SER A 35 -17.33 3.35 -20.32
N LEU A 36 -17.50 4.10 -19.22
CA LEU A 36 -18.14 5.43 -19.24
C LEU A 36 -17.13 6.54 -19.56
N LEU A 37 -15.84 6.30 -19.30
CA LEU A 37 -14.80 7.30 -19.55
C LEU A 37 -14.50 7.41 -21.05
N PRO A 38 -14.58 8.61 -21.65
CA PRO A 38 -14.16 8.84 -23.03
C PRO A 38 -12.68 8.50 -23.24
N LYS A 39 -12.35 7.93 -24.39
CA LYS A 39 -10.98 7.45 -24.69
C LYS A 39 -9.95 8.58 -24.72
N ASP A 40 -10.35 9.77 -25.17
CA ASP A 40 -9.51 10.96 -25.17
C ASP A 40 -9.16 11.46 -23.77
N LYS A 41 -10.04 11.26 -22.79
CA LYS A 41 -9.83 11.62 -21.37
C LYS A 41 -9.08 10.54 -20.58
N GLU A 42 -9.04 9.30 -21.06
CA GLU A 42 -8.42 8.18 -20.34
C GLU A 42 -6.94 8.42 -20.04
N LEU A 43 -6.17 8.92 -21.01
CA LEU A 43 -4.75 9.17 -20.83
C LEU A 43 -4.48 10.23 -19.76
N MET A 44 -5.28 11.30 -19.77
CA MET A 44 -5.19 12.38 -18.79
C MET A 44 -5.50 11.89 -17.38
N VAL A 45 -6.55 11.07 -17.23
CA VAL A 45 -6.90 10.46 -15.93
C VAL A 45 -5.78 9.53 -15.43
N ARG A 46 -5.19 8.72 -16.33
CA ARG A 46 -4.03 7.87 -15.96
C ARG A 46 -2.85 8.68 -15.47
N GLN A 47 -2.50 9.76 -16.18
CA GLN A 47 -1.40 10.64 -15.76
C GLN A 47 -1.69 11.28 -14.40
N LYS A 48 -2.89 11.84 -14.22
CA LYS A 48 -3.31 12.44 -12.94
C LYS A 48 -3.25 11.44 -11.77
N LEU A 49 -3.73 10.22 -11.97
CA LEU A 49 -3.64 9.15 -10.96
C LEU A 49 -2.19 8.76 -10.65
N ALA A 50 -1.32 8.65 -11.67
CA ALA A 50 0.09 8.33 -11.47
C ALA A 50 0.82 9.43 -10.68
N GLU A 51 0.61 10.69 -11.06
CA GLU A 51 1.25 11.85 -10.44
C GLU A 51 0.80 12.09 -8.99
N ARG A 52 -0.49 11.85 -8.70
CA ARG A 52 -1.06 12.15 -7.38
C ARG A 52 -0.98 10.99 -6.38
N LEU A 53 -0.91 9.75 -6.87
CA LEU A 53 -0.90 8.55 -6.02
C LEU A 53 0.45 7.83 -6.00
N HIS A 54 1.40 8.22 -6.87
CA HIS A 54 2.82 7.83 -6.96
C HIS A 54 3.07 6.33 -7.17
N ARG A 55 2.46 5.43 -6.38
CA ARG A 55 2.68 3.98 -6.47
C ARG A 55 1.48 3.18 -5.96
N GLY A 56 1.47 1.88 -6.29
CA GLY A 56 0.44 0.91 -5.92
C GLY A 56 -0.35 0.43 -7.12
N THR A 57 -1.07 -0.67 -6.95
CA THR A 57 -2.09 -1.07 -7.92
C THR A 57 -3.33 -0.22 -7.68
N ILE A 58 -3.69 0.59 -8.66
CA ILE A 58 -4.76 1.60 -8.57
C ILE A 58 -5.89 1.14 -9.46
N ASP A 59 -7.01 0.77 -8.87
CA ASP A 59 -8.24 0.45 -9.56
C ASP A 59 -9.17 1.67 -9.55
N PHE A 60 -9.52 2.15 -10.73
CA PHE A 60 -10.41 3.29 -10.95
C PHE A 60 -11.74 2.82 -11.52
N PHE A 61 -12.84 3.22 -10.88
CA PHE A 61 -14.20 2.87 -11.27
C PHE A 61 -15.04 4.13 -11.47
N LEU A 62 -15.90 4.12 -12.48
CA LEU A 62 -16.99 5.05 -12.64
C LEU A 62 -18.30 4.29 -12.72
N ASN A 63 -19.27 4.70 -11.92
CA ASN A 63 -20.62 4.17 -11.93
C ASN A 63 -21.61 5.33 -12.09
N PHE A 64 -22.59 5.17 -12.96
CA PHE A 64 -23.64 6.15 -13.17
C PHE A 64 -25.01 5.57 -12.78
N GLU A 65 -25.69 6.27 -11.91
CA GLU A 65 -27.06 5.95 -11.50
C GLU A 65 -28.00 6.97 -12.12
N ALA A 66 -28.81 6.52 -13.09
CA ALA A 66 -29.76 7.38 -13.76
C ALA A 66 -30.94 7.75 -12.85
N ASN A 67 -31.36 9.01 -12.90
CA ASN A 67 -32.62 9.46 -12.29
C ASN A 67 -33.82 8.87 -13.03
N ALA A 68 -35.01 8.85 -12.39
CA ALA A 68 -36.23 8.31 -12.98
C ALA A 68 -36.57 8.92 -14.37
N ALA A 69 -36.29 10.21 -14.57
CA ALA A 69 -36.44 10.87 -15.86
C ALA A 69 -35.37 10.48 -16.89
N GLY A 70 -34.12 10.16 -16.44
CA GLY A 70 -33.02 9.71 -17.29
C GLY A 70 -33.02 8.19 -17.57
N SER A 71 -33.85 7.43 -16.88
CA SER A 71 -34.00 5.98 -17.11
C SER A 71 -34.98 5.62 -18.23
N ALA A 72 -35.81 6.59 -18.67
CA ALA A 72 -36.71 6.37 -19.77
C ALA A 72 -35.94 6.30 -21.10
N ARG A 73 -35.95 5.12 -21.73
CA ARG A 73 -35.35 4.95 -23.05
C ARG A 73 -36.14 5.78 -24.08
N ARG A 74 -35.45 6.52 -24.93
CA ARG A 74 -36.07 7.25 -26.04
C ARG A 74 -36.44 6.25 -27.13
N ILE A 75 -37.60 6.52 -27.74
CA ILE A 75 -38.03 5.80 -28.95
C ILE A 75 -37.35 6.51 -30.12
N ASN A 76 -36.70 5.76 -30.99
CA ASN A 76 -36.18 6.24 -32.25
C ASN A 76 -37.38 6.48 -33.19
N ALA A 77 -37.87 7.74 -33.27
CA ALA A 77 -39.03 8.10 -33.99
C ALA A 77 -38.90 7.89 -35.53
N ASP A 78 -37.70 8.16 -36.06
CA ASP A 78 -37.42 8.02 -37.49
C ASP A 78 -37.45 6.55 -37.90
N LEU A 79 -36.83 5.67 -37.12
CA LEU A 79 -36.82 4.23 -37.34
C LEU A 79 -38.23 3.64 -37.17
N ALA A 80 -38.98 4.10 -36.19
CA ALA A 80 -40.35 3.70 -35.95
C ALA A 80 -41.26 4.08 -37.15
N ALA A 81 -41.09 5.29 -37.69
CA ALA A 81 -41.82 5.75 -38.87
C ALA A 81 -41.46 4.91 -40.11
N GLU A 82 -40.21 4.57 -40.31
CA GLU A 82 -39.76 3.73 -41.42
C GLU A 82 -40.34 2.31 -41.34
N TYR A 83 -40.33 1.68 -40.17
CA TYR A 83 -40.97 0.39 -39.98
C TYR A 83 -42.47 0.45 -40.18
N PHE A 84 -43.10 1.53 -39.73
CA PHE A 84 -44.53 1.73 -39.96
C PHE A 84 -44.85 1.77 -41.46
N ARG A 85 -44.08 2.51 -42.27
CA ARG A 85 -44.20 2.58 -43.72
C ARG A 85 -44.06 1.22 -44.38
N GLN A 86 -43.00 0.45 -44.03
CA GLN A 86 -42.72 -0.87 -44.58
C GLN A 86 -43.84 -1.88 -44.26
N ILE A 87 -44.34 -1.90 -43.03
CA ILE A 87 -45.41 -2.81 -42.64
C ILE A 87 -46.74 -2.43 -43.34
N ALA A 88 -47.01 -1.13 -43.55
CA ALA A 88 -48.18 -0.67 -44.27
C ALA A 88 -48.14 -1.11 -45.77
N GLU A 89 -47.01 -0.94 -46.43
CA GLU A 89 -46.81 -1.38 -47.83
C GLU A 89 -46.98 -2.93 -47.99
N ILE A 90 -46.46 -3.71 -47.04
CA ILE A 90 -46.67 -5.16 -47.01
C ILE A 90 -48.13 -5.51 -46.84
N GLY A 91 -48.84 -4.83 -45.94
CA GLY A 91 -50.29 -5.01 -45.69
C GLY A 91 -51.14 -4.71 -46.90
N GLU A 92 -50.86 -3.62 -47.64
CA GLU A 92 -51.51 -3.27 -48.88
C GLU A 92 -51.27 -4.35 -49.96
N GLY A 93 -50.02 -4.82 -50.13
CA GLY A 93 -49.68 -5.85 -51.11
C GLY A 93 -50.34 -7.20 -50.80
N LEU A 94 -50.68 -7.49 -49.57
CA LEU A 94 -51.37 -8.71 -49.12
C LEU A 94 -52.91 -8.56 -49.06
N GLY A 95 -53.45 -7.35 -49.34
CA GLY A 95 -54.86 -7.07 -49.22
C GLY A 95 -55.43 -7.09 -47.78
N VAL A 96 -54.59 -6.94 -46.78
CA VAL A 96 -54.94 -6.96 -45.38
C VAL A 96 -55.34 -5.54 -44.94
N LYS A 97 -56.56 -5.34 -44.37
CA LYS A 97 -56.91 -4.10 -43.71
C LYS A 97 -56.09 -3.93 -42.43
N THR A 98 -55.32 -2.89 -42.39
CA THR A 98 -54.34 -2.64 -41.33
C THR A 98 -54.93 -1.73 -40.24
N ASP A 99 -54.79 -2.15 -39.00
CA ASP A 99 -55.08 -1.31 -37.83
C ASP A 99 -53.76 -0.66 -37.37
N SER A 100 -53.75 0.69 -37.45
CA SER A 100 -52.59 1.49 -37.06
C SER A 100 -52.18 1.27 -35.60
N ALA A 101 -53.12 0.95 -34.71
CA ALA A 101 -52.82 0.65 -33.29
C ALA A 101 -52.06 -0.69 -33.13
N LEU A 102 -52.43 -1.69 -33.97
CA LEU A 102 -51.71 -2.98 -33.98
C LEU A 102 -50.30 -2.83 -34.51
N TYR A 103 -50.10 -2.01 -35.53
CA TYR A 103 -48.79 -1.71 -36.09
C TYR A 103 -47.88 -1.04 -35.06
N MET A 104 -48.38 0.00 -34.40
CA MET A 104 -47.60 0.67 -33.37
C MET A 104 -47.20 -0.26 -32.23
N ASN A 105 -48.12 -1.10 -31.75
CA ASN A 105 -47.82 -2.09 -30.71
C ASN A 105 -46.76 -3.12 -31.17
N THR A 106 -46.76 -3.52 -32.45
CA THR A 106 -45.78 -4.46 -33.00
C THR A 106 -44.40 -3.80 -33.14
N ILE A 107 -44.34 -2.56 -33.65
CA ILE A 107 -43.12 -1.80 -33.86
C ILE A 107 -42.40 -1.54 -32.52
N LEU A 108 -43.16 -1.14 -31.48
CA LEU A 108 -42.60 -0.91 -30.15
C LEU A 108 -41.94 -2.14 -29.49
N ARG A 109 -42.17 -3.34 -30.03
CA ARG A 109 -41.51 -4.58 -29.57
C ARG A 109 -40.19 -4.90 -30.30
N PHE A 110 -39.88 -4.17 -31.36
CA PHE A 110 -38.60 -4.39 -32.04
C PHE A 110 -37.46 -3.87 -31.19
N PRO A 111 -36.38 -4.67 -31.03
CA PRO A 111 -35.32 -4.37 -30.07
C PRO A 111 -34.53 -3.10 -30.39
N ASP A 112 -34.49 -2.67 -31.65
CA ASP A 112 -33.79 -1.51 -32.18
C ASP A 112 -34.62 -0.21 -32.17
N ILE A 113 -35.93 -0.29 -31.90
CA ILE A 113 -36.80 0.88 -31.73
C ILE A 113 -36.49 1.66 -30.43
N MET A 114 -36.10 0.96 -29.40
CA MET A 114 -35.61 1.63 -28.21
C MET A 114 -34.19 2.10 -28.48
N ASP A 115 -34.01 3.40 -28.48
CA ASP A 115 -32.71 4.00 -28.66
C ASP A 115 -31.74 3.40 -27.62
N THR A 116 -30.91 2.49 -28.11
CA THR A 116 -29.79 1.89 -27.34
C THR A 116 -28.56 2.78 -27.44
N GLY A 117 -28.69 3.96 -28.03
CA GLY A 117 -27.62 4.94 -28.12
C GLY A 117 -27.10 5.18 -26.73
N ARG A 118 -25.84 4.78 -26.50
CA ARG A 118 -25.08 5.21 -25.34
C ARG A 118 -25.08 6.74 -25.43
N GLN A 119 -25.98 7.40 -24.72
CA GLN A 119 -25.77 8.81 -24.47
C GLN A 119 -24.42 8.89 -23.76
N ASP A 120 -23.51 9.63 -24.35
CA ASP A 120 -22.25 9.91 -23.68
C ASP A 120 -22.60 10.66 -22.41
N ILE A 121 -22.58 9.91 -21.30
CA ILE A 121 -22.89 10.41 -19.95
C ILE A 121 -21.89 11.50 -19.58
N ILE A 122 -20.66 11.33 -20.03
CA ILE A 122 -19.56 12.27 -19.83
C ILE A 122 -19.34 12.99 -21.17
N THR A 123 -19.59 14.30 -21.16
CA THR A 123 -19.44 15.20 -22.30
C THR A 123 -18.45 16.31 -21.97
N GLU A 124 -18.03 17.10 -22.96
CA GLU A 124 -17.18 18.26 -22.70
C GLU A 124 -17.85 19.27 -21.75
N ASP A 125 -19.15 19.43 -21.81
CA ASP A 125 -19.89 20.39 -20.99
C ASP A 125 -19.90 20.03 -19.50
N ASN A 126 -19.90 18.74 -19.17
CA ASN A 126 -19.92 18.26 -17.78
C ASN A 126 -18.56 17.69 -17.31
N TRP A 127 -17.54 17.76 -18.15
CA TRP A 127 -16.21 17.23 -17.82
C TRP A 127 -15.62 17.84 -16.55
N ASN A 128 -15.81 19.14 -16.34
CA ASN A 128 -15.28 19.83 -15.15
C ASN A 128 -15.86 19.26 -13.84
N ASP A 129 -17.13 18.87 -13.84
CA ASP A 129 -17.76 18.27 -12.66
C ASP A 129 -17.21 16.85 -12.42
N VAL A 130 -16.99 16.10 -13.49
CA VAL A 130 -16.39 14.76 -13.43
C VAL A 130 -14.93 14.84 -12.94
N GLU A 131 -14.16 15.77 -13.48
CA GLU A 131 -12.75 15.99 -13.08
C GLU A 131 -12.66 16.42 -11.62
N SER A 132 -13.54 17.29 -11.16
CA SER A 132 -13.61 17.70 -9.76
C SER A 132 -13.92 16.53 -8.83
N ALA A 133 -14.83 15.63 -9.22
CA ALA A 133 -15.11 14.41 -8.46
C ALA A 133 -13.91 13.44 -8.46
N ILE A 134 -13.14 13.35 -9.56
CA ILE A 134 -11.90 12.57 -9.61
C ILE A 134 -10.87 13.14 -8.62
N ASP A 135 -10.68 14.47 -8.62
CA ASP A 135 -9.76 15.14 -7.71
C ASP A 135 -10.17 14.95 -6.24
N GLU A 136 -11.45 15.03 -5.93
CA GLU A 136 -11.98 14.75 -4.59
C GLU A 136 -11.75 13.29 -4.17
N ALA A 137 -11.97 12.34 -5.07
CA ALA A 137 -11.72 10.92 -4.79
C ALA A 137 -10.22 10.65 -4.52
N ILE A 138 -9.34 11.28 -5.29
CA ILE A 138 -7.88 11.21 -5.08
C ILE A 138 -7.51 11.81 -3.71
N ALA A 139 -8.06 12.97 -3.36
CA ALA A 139 -7.81 13.61 -2.07
C ALA A 139 -8.20 12.70 -0.90
N LYS A 140 -9.35 12.03 -0.99
CA LYS A 140 -9.80 11.06 0.03
C LYS A 140 -8.91 9.83 0.13
N VAL A 141 -8.35 9.33 -0.98
CA VAL A 141 -7.34 8.26 -0.96
C VAL A 141 -6.10 8.72 -0.20
N ASN A 142 -5.62 9.93 -0.47
CA ASN A 142 -4.43 10.47 0.19
C ASN A 142 -4.67 10.76 1.68
N GLU A 143 -5.85 11.25 2.04
CA GLU A 143 -6.25 11.42 3.44
C GLU A 143 -6.27 10.07 4.19
N TYR A 144 -6.88 9.04 3.59
CA TYR A 144 -6.88 7.69 4.14
C TYR A 144 -5.45 7.16 4.36
N ARG A 145 -4.58 7.34 3.35
CA ARG A 145 -3.16 6.95 3.42
C ARG A 145 -2.40 7.71 4.50
N ALA A 146 -2.67 9.01 4.66
CA ALA A 146 -2.05 9.84 5.70
C ALA A 146 -2.43 9.34 7.11
N HIS A 147 -3.69 9.01 7.34
CA HIS A 147 -4.13 8.44 8.61
C HIS A 147 -3.48 7.09 8.92
N GLU A 148 -3.43 6.17 7.93
CA GLU A 148 -2.74 4.89 8.07
C GLU A 148 -1.23 5.10 8.33
N GLY A 149 -0.63 6.08 7.63
CA GLY A 149 0.78 6.43 7.76
C GLY A 149 1.16 6.92 9.16
N ILE A 150 0.34 7.74 9.80
CA ILE A 150 0.59 8.21 11.18
C ILE A 150 0.58 7.03 12.17
N ALA A 151 -0.36 6.11 12.03
CA ALA A 151 -0.42 4.93 12.89
C ALA A 151 0.79 4.03 12.69
N LEU A 152 1.19 3.82 11.44
CA LEU A 152 2.36 3.02 11.06
C LEU A 152 3.68 3.66 11.55
N TYR A 153 3.82 4.98 11.41
CA TYR A 153 4.97 5.72 11.91
C TYR A 153 5.15 5.50 13.42
N ARG A 154 4.08 5.66 14.20
CA ARG A 154 4.12 5.46 15.66
C ARG A 154 4.47 4.02 16.04
N ASP A 155 3.92 3.03 15.33
CA ASP A 155 4.23 1.62 15.60
C ASP A 155 5.71 1.33 15.30
N VAL A 156 6.22 1.75 14.15
CA VAL A 156 7.59 1.46 13.72
C VAL A 156 8.62 2.19 14.58
N THR A 157 8.42 3.48 14.86
CA THR A 157 9.34 4.25 15.72
C THR A 157 9.33 3.75 17.17
N GLY A 158 8.15 3.36 17.69
CA GLY A 158 8.04 2.74 19.01
C GLY A 158 8.80 1.41 19.11
N ARG A 159 8.80 0.59 18.04
CA ARG A 159 9.58 -0.65 18.01
C ARG A 159 11.08 -0.41 17.94
N VAL A 160 11.52 0.62 17.21
CA VAL A 160 12.94 1.03 17.21
C VAL A 160 13.34 1.47 18.61
N GLN A 161 12.49 2.21 19.32
CA GLN A 161 12.75 2.56 20.71
C GLN A 161 12.84 1.32 21.61
N ASN A 162 11.94 0.35 21.45
CA ASN A 162 12.03 -0.92 22.18
C ASN A 162 13.36 -1.65 21.95
N ILE A 163 13.93 -1.61 20.72
CA ILE A 163 15.24 -2.18 20.42
C ILE A 163 16.35 -1.44 21.18
N LEU A 164 16.28 -0.11 21.28
CA LEU A 164 17.24 0.69 22.06
C LEU A 164 17.14 0.38 23.57
N ASP A 165 15.93 0.27 24.10
CA ASP A 165 15.70 -0.08 25.50
C ASP A 165 16.24 -1.50 25.83
N LEU A 166 16.06 -2.44 24.89
CA LEU A 166 16.62 -3.79 24.98
C LEU A 166 18.14 -3.80 24.88
N GLU A 167 18.73 -2.88 24.14
CA GLU A 167 20.18 -2.74 24.05
C GLU A 167 20.77 -2.21 25.35
N ASP A 168 20.09 -1.28 26.05
CA ASP A 168 20.43 -0.85 27.39
C ASP A 168 20.33 -2.01 28.41
N GLU A 169 19.36 -2.92 28.24
CA GLU A 169 19.27 -4.16 29.03
C GLU A 169 20.48 -5.09 28.77
N VAL A 170 20.97 -5.21 27.52
CA VAL A 170 22.20 -5.94 27.20
C VAL A 170 23.39 -5.34 27.93
N GLU A 171 23.52 -4.02 27.96
CA GLU A 171 24.62 -3.33 28.63
C GLU A 171 24.66 -3.63 30.13
N SER A 172 23.50 -3.79 30.77
CA SER A 172 23.38 -4.12 32.20
C SER A 172 23.98 -5.49 32.55
N PHE A 173 24.08 -6.43 31.59
CA PHE A 173 24.68 -7.74 31.77
C PHE A 173 26.21 -7.77 31.58
N ASP A 174 26.83 -6.72 31.06
CA ASP A 174 28.28 -6.70 30.79
C ASP A 174 29.16 -7.01 32.00
N PRO A 175 28.92 -6.46 33.22
CA PRO A 175 29.71 -6.79 34.40
C PRO A 175 29.65 -8.28 34.78
N GLU A 176 28.46 -8.89 34.75
CA GLU A 176 28.25 -10.31 35.03
C GLU A 176 28.96 -11.20 33.99
N ARG A 177 28.82 -10.82 32.70
CA ARG A 177 29.48 -11.51 31.59
C ARG A 177 30.99 -11.54 31.73
N ILE A 178 31.60 -10.39 32.02
CA ILE A 178 33.06 -10.28 32.21
C ILE A 178 33.51 -11.13 33.41
N ALA A 179 32.78 -11.09 34.53
CA ALA A 179 33.07 -11.90 35.70
C ALA A 179 32.98 -13.40 35.40
N ALA A 180 31.95 -13.83 34.64
CA ALA A 180 31.80 -15.24 34.24
C ALA A 180 32.92 -15.71 33.32
N ILE A 181 33.38 -14.88 32.36
CA ILE A 181 34.52 -15.19 31.49
C ILE A 181 35.80 -15.39 32.35
N ARG A 182 36.07 -14.45 33.28
CA ARG A 182 37.22 -14.54 34.18
C ARG A 182 37.21 -15.82 35.02
N ALA A 183 36.05 -16.14 35.62
CA ALA A 183 35.90 -17.36 36.42
C ALA A 183 36.13 -18.64 35.60
N LYS A 184 35.60 -18.68 34.35
CA LYS A 184 35.76 -19.81 33.45
C LYS A 184 37.23 -20.05 33.06
N ILE A 185 37.96 -18.97 32.74
CA ILE A 185 39.38 -19.06 32.38
C ILE A 185 40.21 -19.47 33.61
N GLY A 186 39.96 -18.86 34.78
CA GLY A 186 40.63 -19.23 36.04
C GLY A 186 40.47 -20.71 36.37
N LYS A 187 39.22 -21.22 36.27
CA LYS A 187 38.95 -22.65 36.52
C LYS A 187 39.65 -23.58 35.52
N ALA A 188 39.68 -23.23 34.25
CA ALA A 188 40.36 -24.02 33.22
C ALA A 188 41.89 -24.09 33.48
N ILE A 189 42.50 -23.04 33.99
CA ILE A 189 43.91 -22.99 34.34
C ILE A 189 44.20 -23.87 35.59
N GLU A 190 43.34 -23.81 36.62
CA GLU A 190 43.43 -24.65 37.80
C GLU A 190 43.36 -26.16 37.44
N GLU A 191 42.41 -26.53 36.56
CA GLU A 191 42.24 -27.92 36.11
C GLU A 191 43.48 -28.47 35.36
N LEU A 192 44.20 -27.61 34.66
CA LEU A 192 45.43 -28.00 33.95
C LEU A 192 46.65 -28.15 34.87
N SER A 193 46.51 -27.91 36.15
CA SER A 193 47.59 -27.99 37.14
C SER A 193 48.89 -27.20 36.80
N LEU A 194 48.68 -26.17 35.95
CA LEU A 194 49.75 -25.26 35.55
C LEU A 194 49.85 -24.16 36.59
N LYS A 195 51.08 -23.85 37.04
CA LYS A 195 51.32 -22.58 37.74
C LYS A 195 51.32 -21.52 36.68
N PRO A 196 50.23 -20.71 36.57
CA PRO A 196 50.17 -19.71 35.53
C PRO A 196 51.22 -18.64 35.76
N ASP A 197 52.01 -18.34 34.75
CA ASP A 197 52.68 -17.05 34.67
C ASP A 197 51.60 -15.97 34.60
N GLN A 198 51.62 -15.07 35.57
CA GLN A 198 50.63 -14.00 35.71
C GLN A 198 50.48 -13.19 34.42
N SER A 199 51.61 -12.89 33.76
CA SER A 199 51.62 -12.14 32.50
C SER A 199 50.90 -12.87 31.36
N ARG A 200 51.11 -14.19 31.28
CA ARG A 200 50.48 -15.02 30.25
C ARG A 200 48.97 -15.20 30.48
N PHE A 201 48.55 -15.25 31.74
CA PHE A 201 47.13 -15.23 32.09
C PHE A 201 46.44 -13.93 31.68
N GLU A 202 47.10 -12.79 31.91
CA GLU A 202 46.56 -11.47 31.53
C GLU A 202 46.48 -11.31 29.98
N GLU A 203 47.47 -11.78 29.24
CA GLU A 203 47.48 -11.78 27.78
C GLU A 203 46.32 -12.63 27.20
N GLU A 204 46.13 -13.84 27.70
CA GLU A 204 45.02 -14.71 27.29
C GLU A 204 43.67 -14.08 27.69
N MET A 205 43.56 -13.43 28.85
CA MET A 205 42.38 -12.75 29.29
C MET A 205 42.01 -11.59 28.35
N ILE A 206 42.99 -10.78 27.94
CA ILE A 206 42.80 -9.67 26.99
C ILE A 206 42.29 -10.24 25.66
N TYR A 207 42.93 -11.30 25.13
CA TYR A 207 42.52 -11.94 23.89
C TYR A 207 41.05 -12.43 23.92
N TYR A 208 40.63 -13.07 25.04
CA TYR A 208 39.25 -13.52 25.16
C TYR A 208 38.27 -12.38 25.37
N LEU A 209 38.62 -11.30 26.07
CA LEU A 209 37.80 -10.12 26.24
C LEU A 209 37.58 -9.40 24.90
N GLU A 210 38.63 -9.25 24.08
CA GLU A 210 38.52 -8.69 22.73
C GLU A 210 37.68 -9.58 21.81
N LYS A 211 37.90 -10.91 21.84
CA LYS A 211 37.13 -11.85 21.01
C LYS A 211 35.65 -11.86 21.30
N PHE A 212 35.26 -11.62 22.53
CA PHE A 212 33.85 -11.58 22.96
C PHE A 212 33.32 -10.14 23.17
N ASP A 213 34.10 -9.13 22.78
CA ASP A 213 33.65 -7.76 22.85
C ASP A 213 32.43 -7.54 21.92
N ILE A 214 31.41 -6.90 22.45
CA ILE A 214 30.16 -6.52 21.76
C ILE A 214 29.97 -5.02 21.72
N ASN A 215 30.94 -4.23 22.13
CA ASN A 215 30.80 -2.80 22.21
C ASN A 215 30.65 -2.13 20.84
N GLU A 216 31.38 -2.66 19.86
CA GLU A 216 31.26 -2.21 18.47
C GLU A 216 29.84 -2.42 17.93
N GLU A 217 29.26 -3.60 18.15
CA GLU A 217 27.90 -3.95 17.73
C GLU A 217 26.85 -3.07 18.41
N LYS A 218 27.01 -2.79 19.71
CA LYS A 218 26.14 -1.88 20.45
C LYS A 218 26.15 -0.47 19.85
N VAL A 219 27.32 0.09 19.63
CA VAL A 219 27.47 1.43 19.04
C VAL A 219 26.87 1.49 17.64
N ARG A 220 27.16 0.48 16.80
CA ARG A 220 26.60 0.40 15.44
C ARG A 220 25.08 0.25 15.44
N LEU A 221 24.53 -0.59 16.32
CA LEU A 221 23.09 -0.76 16.43
C LEU A 221 22.40 0.56 16.80
N ARG A 222 22.92 1.30 17.79
CA ARG A 222 22.40 2.64 18.16
C ARG A 222 22.48 3.62 16.98
N GLN A 223 23.58 3.62 16.23
CA GLN A 223 23.71 4.45 15.05
C GLN A 223 22.69 4.08 13.96
N HIS A 224 22.48 2.80 13.70
CA HIS A 224 21.48 2.36 12.73
C HIS A 224 20.04 2.68 13.18
N CYS A 225 19.72 2.54 14.45
CA CYS A 225 18.42 2.95 15.00
C CYS A 225 18.19 4.45 14.81
N LYS A 226 19.18 5.30 15.13
CA LYS A 226 19.11 6.74 14.91
C LYS A 226 18.95 7.06 13.42
N TYR A 227 19.76 6.44 12.57
CA TYR A 227 19.69 6.66 11.13
C TYR A 227 18.36 6.21 10.55
N PHE A 228 17.74 5.17 11.11
CA PHE A 228 16.39 4.75 10.73
C PHE A 228 15.36 5.84 11.01
N ILE A 229 15.37 6.43 12.22
CA ILE A 229 14.46 7.53 12.58
C ILE A 229 14.73 8.76 11.71
N ASP A 230 15.99 9.17 11.57
CA ASP A 230 16.36 10.31 10.72
C ASP A 230 15.90 10.11 9.25
N THR A 231 15.96 8.87 8.74
CA THR A 231 15.54 8.55 7.38
C THR A 231 14.02 8.63 7.21
N ILE A 232 13.26 8.11 8.17
CA ILE A 232 11.79 8.14 8.11
C ILE A 232 11.24 9.57 8.25
N ASP A 233 11.95 10.44 8.97
CA ASP A 233 11.53 11.82 9.22
C ASP A 233 11.87 12.77 8.07
N ASN A 234 12.96 12.52 7.32
CA ASN A 234 13.52 13.49 6.41
C ASN A 234 13.49 13.06 4.93
N GLU A 235 13.17 11.80 4.60
CA GLU A 235 13.17 11.35 3.21
C GLU A 235 11.75 11.16 2.67
N GLU A 236 11.53 11.60 1.44
CA GLU A 236 10.22 11.57 0.79
C GLU A 236 9.72 10.15 0.48
N TYR A 237 10.64 9.23 0.11
CA TYR A 237 10.32 7.82 -0.20
C TYR A 237 11.28 6.86 0.48
N PRO A 238 11.26 6.76 1.82
CA PRO A 238 12.30 6.11 2.59
C PRO A 238 12.29 4.57 2.50
N GLY A 239 11.21 3.94 2.04
CA GLY A 239 10.95 2.50 2.18
C GLY A 239 12.09 1.58 1.75
N LYS A 240 12.78 1.85 0.62
CA LYS A 240 13.92 1.03 0.16
C LYS A 240 15.13 1.18 1.08
N LYS A 241 15.42 2.40 1.49
CA LYS A 241 16.56 2.73 2.35
C LYS A 241 16.36 2.16 3.76
N LEU A 242 15.14 2.29 4.30
CA LEU A 242 14.76 1.68 5.57
C LEU A 242 14.95 0.16 5.53
N GLY A 243 14.66 -0.50 4.41
CA GLY A 243 14.92 -1.93 4.22
C GLY A 243 16.40 -2.31 4.40
N PHE A 244 17.32 -1.51 3.87
CA PHE A 244 18.77 -1.71 4.08
C PHE A 244 19.18 -1.47 5.53
N ILE A 245 18.68 -0.39 6.16
CA ILE A 245 19.00 -0.08 7.55
C ILE A 245 18.53 -1.21 8.48
N ILE A 246 17.32 -1.75 8.26
CA ILE A 246 16.80 -2.90 9.00
C ILE A 246 17.71 -4.13 8.86
N GLN A 247 18.28 -4.35 7.67
CA GLN A 247 19.21 -5.45 7.43
C GLN A 247 20.48 -5.28 8.25
N GLU A 248 21.06 -4.07 8.31
CA GLU A 248 22.23 -3.79 9.12
C GLU A 248 21.92 -3.88 10.62
N MET A 249 20.78 -3.35 11.09
CA MET A 249 20.34 -3.57 12.47
C MET A 249 20.28 -5.07 12.81
N GLY A 250 19.73 -5.88 11.92
CA GLY A 250 19.66 -7.33 12.09
C GLY A 250 21.03 -8.01 12.15
N ARG A 251 21.99 -7.50 11.39
CA ARG A 251 23.37 -7.97 11.43
C ARG A 251 24.01 -7.71 12.80
N GLU A 252 23.90 -6.49 13.32
CA GLU A 252 24.46 -6.13 14.62
C GLU A 252 23.80 -6.93 15.76
N ILE A 253 22.49 -7.10 15.76
CA ILE A 253 21.75 -7.93 16.73
C ILE A 253 22.22 -9.40 16.67
N ASN A 254 22.44 -9.96 15.48
CA ASN A 254 22.93 -11.33 15.30
C ASN A 254 24.34 -11.50 15.84
N THR A 255 25.22 -10.54 15.54
CA THR A 255 26.62 -10.57 15.98
C THR A 255 26.71 -10.43 17.50
N THR A 256 25.93 -9.53 18.11
CA THR A 256 25.78 -9.42 19.57
C THR A 256 25.40 -10.77 20.18
N GLY A 257 24.36 -11.43 19.61
CA GLY A 257 23.94 -12.75 20.09
C GLY A 257 25.03 -13.83 19.98
N SER A 258 25.80 -13.84 18.89
CA SER A 258 26.86 -14.85 18.70
C SER A 258 28.10 -14.62 19.56
N LYS A 259 28.49 -13.36 19.81
CA LYS A 259 29.66 -12.99 20.60
C LYS A 259 29.41 -13.02 22.10
N ALA A 260 28.21 -12.64 22.57
CA ALA A 260 27.94 -12.39 23.97
C ALA A 260 28.13 -13.60 24.91
N ASN A 261 27.92 -14.82 24.41
CA ASN A 261 28.04 -16.09 25.17
C ASN A 261 27.44 -16.04 26.61
N HIS A 262 26.30 -15.34 26.75
CA HIS A 262 25.61 -15.10 28.03
C HIS A 262 24.11 -15.37 27.88
N SER A 263 23.54 -16.19 28.77
CA SER A 263 22.12 -16.64 28.62
C SER A 263 21.12 -15.52 28.76
N GLY A 264 21.36 -14.51 29.60
CA GLY A 264 20.55 -13.31 29.76
C GLY A 264 20.50 -12.51 28.44
N ILE A 265 21.69 -12.23 27.87
CA ILE A 265 21.83 -11.51 26.61
C ILE A 265 21.14 -12.26 25.46
N GLN A 266 21.25 -13.59 25.40
CA GLN A 266 20.55 -14.39 24.38
C GLN A 266 19.03 -14.21 24.41
N LYS A 267 18.42 -14.11 25.59
CA LYS A 267 16.99 -13.85 25.74
C LYS A 267 16.61 -12.46 25.24
N VAL A 268 17.44 -11.46 25.54
CA VAL A 268 17.22 -10.08 25.05
C VAL A 268 17.36 -10.00 23.53
N VAL A 269 18.37 -10.65 22.96
CA VAL A 269 18.58 -10.72 21.50
C VAL A 269 17.38 -11.35 20.77
N VAL A 270 16.74 -12.37 21.36
CA VAL A 270 15.50 -12.94 20.79
C VAL A 270 14.37 -11.90 20.76
N ARG A 271 14.22 -11.11 21.83
CA ARG A 271 13.22 -10.03 21.89
C ARG A 271 13.52 -8.92 20.87
N MET A 272 14.81 -8.54 20.71
CA MET A 272 15.20 -7.58 19.68
C MET A 272 14.87 -8.08 18.26
N LYS A 273 15.16 -9.36 17.99
CA LYS A 273 14.81 -9.98 16.69
C LYS A 273 13.31 -9.98 16.42
N ASP A 274 12.50 -10.24 17.44
CA ASP A 274 11.04 -10.19 17.30
C ASP A 274 10.54 -8.77 16.96
N GLU A 275 11.06 -7.74 17.64
CA GLU A 275 10.75 -6.35 17.29
C GLU A 275 11.21 -5.99 15.88
N LEU A 276 12.43 -6.39 15.50
CA LEU A 276 12.97 -6.13 14.16
C LEU A 276 12.16 -6.81 13.05
N GLU A 277 11.69 -8.03 13.25
CA GLU A 277 10.84 -8.74 12.29
C GLU A 277 9.46 -8.06 12.13
N LYS A 278 8.91 -7.47 13.19
CA LYS A 278 7.70 -6.66 13.10
C LYS A 278 7.94 -5.40 12.27
N ILE A 279 9.07 -4.71 12.46
CA ILE A 279 9.46 -3.56 11.65
C ILE A 279 9.64 -3.99 10.19
N ARG A 280 10.33 -5.10 9.93
CA ARG A 280 10.69 -5.59 8.59
C ARG A 280 9.49 -5.83 7.67
N LYS A 281 8.32 -6.07 8.22
CA LYS A 281 7.08 -6.26 7.46
C LYS A 281 6.49 -4.95 6.93
N GLN A 282 6.95 -3.80 7.41
CA GLN A 282 6.32 -2.50 7.19
C GLN A 282 6.98 -1.57 6.14
N PRO A 283 8.27 -1.69 5.75
CA PRO A 283 8.92 -0.68 4.88
C PRO A 283 8.22 -0.45 3.55
N MET A 284 7.57 -1.49 3.03
CA MET A 284 6.80 -1.39 1.77
C MET A 284 5.47 -0.63 1.95
N ASN A 285 5.04 -0.38 3.18
CA ASN A 285 3.83 0.38 3.50
C ASN A 285 4.14 1.85 3.85
N ILE A 286 5.41 2.22 4.02
CA ILE A 286 5.85 3.58 4.28
C ILE A 286 6.04 4.28 2.92
N LEU A 287 5.27 5.33 2.69
CA LEU A 287 5.34 6.19 1.49
C LEU A 287 6.25 7.35 1.75
#